data_07aff0542f5ea7c051f459e226799ba2
#
_entry.id   07aff0542f5ea7c051f459e226799ba2
#
_cell.length_a   1.000
_cell.length_b   1.000
_cell.length_c   1.000
_cell.angle_alpha   90.00
_cell.angle_beta   90.00
_cell.angle_gamma   90.00
#
_symmetry.space_group_name_H-M   'P 1'
#
loop_
_entity.id
_entity.type
_entity.pdbx_description
1 polymer ?
#
loop_
_entity_poly.entity_id
_entity_poly.type
_entity_poly.pdbx_seq_one_letter_code
_entity_poly.pdbx_strand_id
1 'polypeptide(L)'
;DLFKETADGAGFTIRSPQYYREFYQRYADAGQGQLFFAYYQDQLVAGAFAVILGTKSTYKDGASVRKRTAYGASHRLQWEVIKWAKEHGSLEHDLCGTPASDEMSNPNHPRYGLGRFKTSFNKHITDYIGAFEIPVSPIKSRLWSKYIERLVRRLYFARHHESYY
;
A
#
# COMPACT_ATOMS: atom_id res chain seq x y z
N ASP A 1 1.06 -11.13 -11.20
CA ASP A 1 0.29 -12.25 -10.61
C ASP A 1 0.25 -12.16 -9.07
N LEU A 2 1.39 -12.13 -8.35
CA LEU A 2 1.45 -12.10 -6.88
C LEU A 2 0.64 -10.95 -6.25
N PHE A 3 0.69 -9.74 -6.83
CA PHE A 3 -0.07 -8.59 -6.32
C PHE A 3 -1.57 -8.74 -6.56
N LYS A 4 -1.96 -9.36 -7.69
CA LYS A 4 -3.37 -9.69 -7.96
C LYS A 4 -3.89 -10.73 -6.97
N GLU A 5 -3.14 -11.81 -6.72
CA GLU A 5 -3.49 -12.81 -5.70
C GLU A 5 -3.67 -12.18 -4.31
N THR A 6 -2.79 -11.24 -3.95
CA THR A 6 -2.88 -10.51 -2.69
C THR A 6 -4.13 -9.65 -2.63
N ALA A 7 -4.45 -8.92 -3.72
CA ALA A 7 -5.62 -8.05 -3.81
C ALA A 7 -6.93 -8.83 -3.75
N ASP A 8 -7.04 -9.90 -4.54
CA ASP A 8 -8.21 -10.79 -4.56
C ASP A 8 -8.47 -11.36 -3.17
N GLY A 9 -7.39 -11.74 -2.51
CA GLY A 9 -7.49 -12.29 -1.17
C GLY A 9 -7.76 -11.29 -0.06
N ALA A 10 -7.44 -10.03 -0.22
CA ALA A 10 -7.70 -8.96 0.74
C ALA A 10 -8.95 -8.13 0.39
N GLY A 11 -9.60 -8.43 -0.75
CA GLY A 11 -10.86 -7.81 -1.17
C GLY A 11 -10.71 -6.36 -1.63
N PHE A 12 -9.58 -5.99 -2.24
CA PHE A 12 -9.40 -4.65 -2.80
C PHE A 12 -9.09 -4.70 -4.31
N THR A 13 -9.44 -3.62 -5.00
CA THR A 13 -9.20 -3.48 -6.43
C THR A 13 -7.80 -2.89 -6.66
N ILE A 14 -7.07 -3.47 -7.60
CA ILE A 14 -5.79 -2.94 -8.08
C ILE A 14 -5.98 -2.17 -9.39
N ARG A 15 -4.99 -1.34 -9.73
CA ARG A 15 -4.90 -0.68 -11.03
C ARG A 15 -4.45 -1.66 -12.11
N SER A 16 -4.48 -1.23 -13.36
CA SER A 16 -3.98 -2.04 -14.48
C SER A 16 -2.48 -2.35 -14.34
N PRO A 17 -2.01 -3.45 -14.92
CA PRO A 17 -0.58 -3.75 -14.99
C PRO A 17 0.24 -2.64 -15.67
N GLN A 18 -0.36 -1.93 -16.64
CA GLN A 18 0.27 -0.80 -17.30
C GLN A 18 0.52 0.35 -16.33
N TYR A 19 -0.48 0.69 -15.49
CA TYR A 19 -0.33 1.72 -14.46
C TYR A 19 0.86 1.43 -13.55
N TYR A 20 0.99 0.20 -13.02
CA TYR A 20 2.09 -0.15 -12.13
C TYR A 20 3.43 -0.12 -12.86
N ARG A 21 3.50 -0.58 -14.09
CA ARG A 21 4.72 -0.53 -14.89
C ARG A 21 5.21 0.91 -15.07
N GLU A 22 4.33 1.81 -15.48
CA GLU A 22 4.66 3.21 -15.68
C GLU A 22 5.01 3.90 -14.36
N PHE A 23 4.24 3.63 -13.31
CA PHE A 23 4.47 4.19 -11.98
C PHE A 23 5.82 3.76 -11.42
N TYR A 24 6.11 2.47 -11.42
CA TYR A 24 7.37 1.95 -10.88
C TYR A 24 8.56 2.40 -11.72
N GLN A 25 8.43 2.43 -13.04
CA GLN A 25 9.49 2.86 -13.93
C GLN A 25 9.86 4.34 -13.68
N ARG A 26 8.88 5.22 -13.55
CA ARG A 26 9.13 6.65 -13.28
C ARG A 26 9.92 6.87 -12.00
N TYR A 27 9.60 6.16 -10.94
CA TYR A 27 10.35 6.25 -9.68
C TYR A 27 11.74 5.62 -9.79
N ALA A 28 11.87 4.51 -10.50
CA ALA A 28 13.16 3.87 -10.74
C ALA A 28 14.08 4.77 -11.58
N ASP A 29 13.58 5.36 -12.66
CA ASP A 29 14.33 6.28 -13.52
C ASP A 29 14.80 7.54 -12.78
N ALA A 30 14.02 7.99 -11.81
CA ALA A 30 14.39 9.10 -10.92
C ALA A 30 15.36 8.69 -9.79
N GLY A 31 15.71 7.39 -9.66
CA GLY A 31 16.51 6.89 -8.54
C GLY A 31 15.79 6.93 -7.19
N GLN A 32 14.46 7.07 -7.20
CA GLN A 32 13.63 7.29 -6.03
C GLN A 32 12.76 6.08 -5.65
N GLY A 33 12.85 4.99 -6.38
CA GLY A 33 12.04 3.80 -6.12
C GLY A 33 12.70 2.51 -6.54
N GLN A 34 12.39 1.44 -5.82
CA GLN A 34 12.93 0.12 -6.11
C GLN A 34 11.93 -0.98 -5.82
N LEU A 35 11.92 -1.99 -6.68
CA LEU A 35 11.22 -3.27 -6.48
C LEU A 35 12.14 -4.26 -5.77
N PHE A 36 11.58 -4.98 -4.83
CA PHE A 36 12.22 -6.05 -4.07
C PHE A 36 11.43 -7.34 -4.23
N PHE A 37 12.14 -8.45 -4.37
CA PHE A 37 11.52 -9.76 -4.51
C PHE A 37 12.19 -10.76 -3.57
N ALA A 38 11.37 -11.59 -2.94
CA ALA A 38 11.84 -12.72 -2.14
C ALA A 38 11.44 -14.03 -2.82
N TYR A 39 12.42 -14.91 -2.96
CA TYR A 39 12.23 -16.24 -3.54
C TYR A 39 12.49 -17.31 -2.47
N TYR A 40 11.74 -18.39 -2.55
CA TYR A 40 11.93 -19.60 -1.76
C TYR A 40 11.79 -20.81 -2.70
N GLN A 41 12.84 -21.65 -2.80
CA GLN A 41 12.90 -22.77 -3.73
C GLN A 41 12.52 -22.33 -5.17
N ASP A 42 13.16 -21.27 -5.65
CA ASP A 42 12.96 -20.66 -6.98
C ASP A 42 11.54 -20.12 -7.24
N GLN A 43 10.67 -20.13 -6.24
CA GLN A 43 9.34 -19.54 -6.34
C GLN A 43 9.30 -18.13 -5.74
N LEU A 44 8.68 -17.19 -6.45
CA LEU A 44 8.43 -15.85 -5.92
C LEU A 44 7.37 -15.90 -4.80
N VAL A 45 7.77 -15.57 -3.58
CA VAL A 45 6.91 -15.68 -2.39
C VAL A 45 6.51 -14.34 -1.79
N ALA A 46 7.28 -13.28 -2.02
CA ALA A 46 6.90 -11.92 -1.61
C ALA A 46 7.53 -10.89 -2.53
N GLY A 47 6.87 -9.73 -2.65
CA GLY A 47 7.34 -8.58 -3.38
C GLY A 47 6.99 -7.28 -2.67
N ALA A 48 7.82 -6.27 -2.84
CA ALA A 48 7.61 -4.93 -2.31
C ALA A 48 8.05 -3.87 -3.31
N PHE A 49 7.37 -2.73 -3.31
CA PHE A 49 7.84 -1.51 -3.94
C PHE A 49 7.97 -0.42 -2.88
N ALA A 50 9.14 0.17 -2.80
CA ALA A 50 9.42 1.27 -1.91
C ALA A 50 9.87 2.51 -2.68
N VAL A 51 9.52 3.68 -2.15
CA VAL A 51 9.90 4.98 -2.71
C VAL A 51 10.59 5.83 -1.66
N ILE A 52 11.45 6.74 -2.12
CA ILE A 52 12.12 7.75 -1.29
C ILE A 52 11.78 9.13 -1.86
N LEU A 53 11.31 10.02 -1.01
CA LEU A 53 11.09 11.43 -1.33
C LEU A 53 11.73 12.28 -0.22
N GLY A 54 12.76 13.02 -0.56
CA GLY A 54 13.58 13.72 0.42
C GLY A 54 14.23 12.73 1.40
N THR A 55 14.02 12.93 2.68
CA THR A 55 14.57 12.08 3.76
C THR A 55 13.59 11.02 4.27
N LYS A 56 12.44 10.85 3.61
CA LYS A 56 11.43 9.86 3.99
C LYS A 56 11.28 8.80 2.93
N SER A 57 11.32 7.56 3.33
CA SER A 57 10.95 6.41 2.50
C SER A 57 9.58 5.87 2.88
N THR A 58 8.93 5.24 1.92
CA THR A 58 7.57 4.69 2.08
C THR A 58 7.48 3.29 1.49
N TYR A 59 6.99 2.34 2.27
CA TYR A 59 6.57 1.02 1.80
C TYR A 59 5.25 1.15 1.04
N LYS A 60 5.35 1.43 -0.27
CA LYS A 60 4.20 1.83 -1.09
C LYS A 60 3.28 0.67 -1.42
N ASP A 61 3.83 -0.42 -1.92
CA ASP A 61 3.09 -1.61 -2.30
C ASP A 61 3.79 -2.86 -1.78
N GLY A 62 2.99 -3.87 -1.42
CA GLY A 62 3.51 -5.14 -0.95
C GLY A 62 2.55 -6.29 -1.24
N ALA A 63 3.12 -7.42 -1.57
CA ALA A 63 2.39 -8.63 -1.87
C ALA A 63 3.12 -9.86 -1.33
N SER A 64 2.38 -10.88 -0.95
CA SER A 64 2.95 -12.16 -0.53
C SER A 64 1.99 -13.30 -0.81
N VAL A 65 2.54 -14.49 -1.03
CA VAL A 65 1.73 -15.70 -1.14
C VAL A 65 1.00 -15.96 0.17
N ARG A 66 -0.25 -16.42 0.07
CA ARG A 66 -1.07 -16.73 1.25
C ARG A 66 -0.64 -18.03 1.93
N LYS A 67 -0.13 -18.99 1.17
CA LYS A 67 0.38 -20.23 1.73
C LYS A 67 1.65 -19.92 2.52
N ARG A 68 1.74 -20.41 3.75
CA ARG A 68 2.92 -20.27 4.62
C ARG A 68 4.08 -21.18 4.13
N THR A 69 4.42 -21.09 2.87
CA THR A 69 5.50 -21.88 2.26
C THR A 69 6.89 -21.37 2.67
N ALA A 70 6.99 -20.08 2.98
CA ALA A 70 8.24 -19.46 3.40
C ALA A 70 7.98 -18.55 4.62
N TYR A 71 8.09 -19.13 5.82
CA TYR A 71 7.92 -18.37 7.06
C TYR A 71 8.98 -17.26 7.15
N GLY A 72 8.52 -16.04 7.42
CA GLY A 72 9.41 -14.87 7.58
C GLY A 72 9.84 -14.19 6.28
N ALA A 73 9.46 -14.68 5.09
CA ALA A 73 9.86 -14.08 3.81
C ALA A 73 9.49 -12.59 3.71
N SER A 74 8.26 -12.22 4.10
CA SER A 74 7.83 -10.80 4.10
C SER A 74 8.61 -9.95 5.10
N HIS A 75 9.00 -10.51 6.27
CA HIS A 75 9.82 -9.80 7.24
C HIS A 75 11.25 -9.59 6.71
N ARG A 76 11.82 -10.62 6.10
CA ARG A 76 13.15 -10.52 5.50
C ARG A 76 13.16 -9.52 4.36
N LEU A 77 12.14 -9.56 3.49
CA LEU A 77 11.99 -8.62 2.40
C LEU A 77 11.90 -7.18 2.91
N GLN A 78 11.04 -6.94 3.91
CA GLN A 78 10.88 -5.60 4.50
C GLN A 78 12.16 -5.11 5.17
N TRP A 79 12.95 -6.00 5.76
CA TRP A 79 14.24 -5.65 6.33
C TRP A 79 15.22 -5.17 5.25
N GLU A 80 15.26 -5.82 4.08
CA GLU A 80 16.07 -5.37 2.94
C GLU A 80 15.61 -3.99 2.42
N VAL A 81 14.28 -3.75 2.36
CA VAL A 81 13.73 -2.43 2.03
C VAL A 81 14.21 -1.36 3.01
N ILE A 82 14.18 -1.62 4.31
CA ILE A 82 14.63 -0.68 5.35
C ILE A 82 16.13 -0.39 5.21
N LYS A 83 16.95 -1.41 4.95
CA LYS A 83 18.39 -1.21 4.72
C LYS A 83 18.65 -0.35 3.50
N TRP A 84 18.01 -0.68 2.37
CA TRP A 84 18.11 0.11 1.15
C TRP A 84 17.71 1.56 1.39
N ALA A 85 16.59 1.81 2.06
CA ALA A 85 16.13 3.15 2.37
C ALA A 85 17.19 3.95 3.18
N LYS A 86 17.78 3.31 4.21
CA LYS A 86 18.84 3.91 5.01
C LYS A 86 20.08 4.23 4.18
N GLU A 87 20.53 3.31 3.33
CA GLU A 87 21.69 3.47 2.44
C GLU A 87 21.50 4.59 1.42
N HIS A 88 20.23 4.89 1.05
CA HIS A 88 19.86 5.97 0.14
C HIS A 88 19.46 7.28 0.86
N GLY A 89 19.87 7.43 2.14
CA GLY A 89 19.74 8.69 2.88
C GLY A 89 18.39 8.91 3.55
N SER A 90 17.53 7.90 3.60
CA SER A 90 16.28 8.01 4.35
C SER A 90 16.52 8.01 5.86
N LEU A 91 15.93 8.99 6.54
CA LEU A 91 15.95 9.13 8.00
C LEU A 91 14.70 8.52 8.65
N GLU A 92 13.64 8.35 7.88
CA GLU A 92 12.36 7.81 8.32
C GLU A 92 11.83 6.82 7.28
N HIS A 93 11.32 5.67 7.74
CA HIS A 93 10.66 4.69 6.89
C HIS A 93 9.23 4.47 7.32
N ASP A 94 8.29 4.91 6.47
CA ASP A 94 6.85 4.77 6.70
C ASP A 94 6.34 3.44 6.16
N LEU A 95 5.87 2.59 7.05
CA LEU A 95 5.23 1.31 6.70
C LEU A 95 3.77 1.46 6.23
N CYS A 96 3.27 2.70 6.18
CA CYS A 96 1.89 3.04 5.81
C CYS A 96 0.82 2.47 6.75
N GLY A 97 -0.45 2.58 6.34
CA GLY A 97 -1.63 2.36 7.17
C GLY A 97 -1.65 1.07 7.98
N THR A 98 -2.05 1.22 9.23
CA THR A 98 -2.39 0.20 10.21
C THR A 98 -3.83 0.44 10.69
N PRO A 99 -4.42 -0.41 11.55
CA PRO A 99 -5.48 0.04 12.45
C PRO A 99 -5.04 1.28 13.25
N ALA A 100 -5.97 2.10 13.69
CA ALA A 100 -5.69 3.17 14.65
C ALA A 100 -5.10 2.58 15.95
N SER A 101 -4.37 3.39 16.72
CA SER A 101 -3.64 2.90 17.89
C SER A 101 -4.54 2.21 18.92
N ASP A 102 -5.76 2.71 19.12
CA ASP A 102 -6.77 2.14 20.02
C ASP A 102 -7.43 0.85 19.48
N GLU A 103 -7.40 0.63 18.15
CA GLU A 103 -7.94 -0.57 17.49
C GLU A 103 -6.90 -1.67 17.25
N MET A 104 -5.64 -1.45 17.58
CA MET A 104 -4.56 -2.41 17.32
C MET A 104 -4.72 -3.74 18.04
N SER A 105 -5.41 -3.76 19.16
CA SER A 105 -5.68 -4.99 19.92
C SER A 105 -6.95 -5.72 19.51
N ASN A 106 -7.73 -5.18 18.58
CA ASN A 106 -8.98 -5.74 18.12
C ASN A 106 -8.75 -6.84 17.05
N PRO A 107 -8.88 -8.15 17.39
CA PRO A 107 -8.62 -9.24 16.45
C PRO A 107 -9.66 -9.31 15.30
N ASN A 108 -10.81 -8.65 15.47
CA ASN A 108 -11.86 -8.57 14.44
C ASN A 108 -11.67 -7.43 13.47
N HIS A 109 -10.68 -6.56 13.69
CA HIS A 109 -10.40 -5.47 12.76
C HIS A 109 -9.86 -6.03 11.42
N PRO A 110 -10.40 -5.58 10.25
CA PRO A 110 -10.01 -6.14 8.94
C PRO A 110 -8.51 -6.09 8.66
N ARG A 111 -7.81 -5.10 9.24
CA ARG A 111 -6.36 -4.91 9.08
C ARG A 111 -5.54 -5.40 10.28
N TYR A 112 -6.11 -6.20 11.18
CA TYR A 112 -5.41 -6.69 12.37
C TYR A 112 -4.09 -7.39 12.05
N GLY A 113 -4.10 -8.35 11.11
CA GLY A 113 -2.90 -9.07 10.68
C GLY A 113 -1.84 -8.15 10.08
N LEU A 114 -2.27 -7.15 9.29
CA LEU A 114 -1.38 -6.15 8.70
C LEU A 114 -0.75 -5.26 9.79
N GLY A 115 -1.55 -4.84 10.76
CA GLY A 115 -1.07 -4.07 11.91
C GLY A 115 0.00 -4.84 12.69
N ARG A 116 -0.24 -6.10 13.01
CA ARG A 116 0.73 -6.97 13.69
C ARG A 116 2.03 -7.14 12.91
N PHE A 117 1.96 -7.29 11.59
CA PHE A 117 3.14 -7.35 10.73
C PHE A 117 3.96 -6.07 10.83
N LYS A 118 3.34 -4.91 10.67
CA LYS A 118 4.04 -3.62 10.67
C LYS A 118 4.60 -3.28 12.05
N THR A 119 3.85 -3.50 13.09
CA THR A 119 4.29 -3.24 14.48
C THR A 119 5.32 -4.24 15.01
N SER A 120 5.62 -5.31 14.28
CA SER A 120 6.77 -6.17 14.59
C SER A 120 8.12 -5.50 14.34
N PHE A 121 8.17 -4.47 13.47
CA PHE A 121 9.38 -3.67 13.23
C PHE A 121 9.49 -2.46 14.17
N ASN A 122 8.38 -1.79 14.42
CA ASN A 122 8.30 -0.67 15.36
C ASN A 122 6.89 -0.61 15.94
N LYS A 123 6.78 -0.52 17.26
CA LYS A 123 5.49 -0.45 17.96
C LYS A 123 4.85 0.94 17.93
N HIS A 124 5.61 1.96 17.52
CA HIS A 124 5.10 3.32 17.42
C HIS A 124 4.10 3.44 16.26
N ILE A 125 2.92 3.96 16.55
CA ILE A 125 1.86 4.27 15.58
C ILE A 125 1.59 5.75 15.64
N THR A 126 1.53 6.39 14.48
CA THR A 126 1.12 7.79 14.36
C THR A 126 -0.33 7.83 13.90
N ASP A 127 -1.21 8.26 14.76
CA ASP A 127 -2.60 8.53 14.41
C ASP A 127 -2.70 9.92 13.79
N TYR A 128 -3.06 9.97 12.52
CA TYR A 128 -3.30 11.23 11.84
C TYR A 128 -4.73 11.69 12.10
N ILE A 129 -4.92 13.00 12.15
CA ILE A 129 -6.23 13.65 12.34
C ILE A 129 -7.27 13.29 11.26
N GLY A 130 -6.84 12.69 10.14
CA GLY A 130 -7.68 12.30 9.04
C GLY A 130 -7.66 13.28 7.87
N ALA A 131 -8.49 13.01 6.86
CA ALA A 131 -8.65 13.88 5.71
C ALA A 131 -9.82 14.84 5.93
N PHE A 132 -9.65 16.09 5.51
CA PHE A 132 -10.68 17.13 5.57
C PHE A 132 -11.06 17.55 4.16
N GLU A 133 -12.35 17.77 3.97
CA GLU A 133 -12.88 18.37 2.74
C GLU A 133 -13.38 19.78 3.06
N ILE A 134 -12.87 20.76 2.32
CA ILE A 134 -13.34 22.16 2.41
C ILE A 134 -14.14 22.45 1.13
N PRO A 135 -15.47 22.50 1.23
CA PRO A 135 -16.32 22.72 0.04
C PRO A 135 -16.23 24.19 -0.41
N VAL A 136 -15.64 24.44 -1.58
CA VAL A 136 -15.60 25.77 -2.21
C VAL A 136 -17.01 26.24 -2.57
N SER A 137 -17.89 25.33 -2.96
CA SER A 137 -19.31 25.57 -3.20
C SER A 137 -20.15 24.51 -2.48
N PRO A 138 -20.76 24.83 -1.32
CA PRO A 138 -21.48 23.86 -0.51
C PRO A 138 -22.57 23.10 -1.27
N ILE A 139 -23.31 23.79 -2.17
CA ILE A 139 -24.41 23.19 -2.96
C ILE A 139 -23.82 22.19 -3.96
N LYS A 140 -22.79 22.57 -4.74
CA LYS A 140 -22.17 21.69 -5.73
C LYS A 140 -21.48 20.50 -5.07
N SER A 141 -20.77 20.72 -3.96
CA SER A 141 -20.11 19.67 -3.21
C SER A 141 -21.12 18.65 -2.67
N ARG A 142 -22.23 19.12 -2.09
CA ARG A 142 -23.30 18.23 -1.61
C ARG A 142 -23.95 17.44 -2.75
N LEU A 143 -24.20 18.07 -3.89
CA LEU A 143 -24.77 17.39 -5.07
C LEU A 143 -23.81 16.31 -5.58
N TRP A 144 -22.52 16.66 -5.69
CA TRP A 144 -21.48 15.73 -6.10
C TRP A 144 -21.39 14.53 -5.15
N SER A 145 -21.12 14.75 -3.86
CA SER A 145 -20.88 13.66 -2.88
C SER A 145 -22.12 12.78 -2.68
N LYS A 146 -23.32 13.37 -2.73
CA LYS A 146 -24.54 12.60 -2.44
C LYS A 146 -25.06 11.80 -3.63
N TYR A 147 -24.89 12.32 -4.87
CA TYR A 147 -25.57 11.73 -6.03
C TYR A 147 -24.60 11.40 -7.18
N ILE A 148 -23.73 12.34 -7.56
CA ILE A 148 -22.96 12.24 -8.81
C ILE A 148 -21.78 11.32 -8.66
N GLU A 149 -21.02 11.45 -7.60
CA GLU A 149 -19.78 10.70 -7.37
C GLU A 149 -19.99 9.18 -7.47
N ARG A 150 -21.03 8.68 -6.80
CA ARG A 150 -21.35 7.23 -6.82
C ARG A 150 -21.66 6.73 -8.22
N LEU A 151 -22.40 7.52 -9.01
CA LEU A 151 -22.73 7.19 -10.39
C LEU A 151 -21.48 7.19 -11.27
N VAL A 152 -20.67 8.25 -11.18
CA VAL A 152 -19.41 8.38 -11.94
C VAL A 152 -18.46 7.23 -11.62
N ARG A 153 -18.27 6.91 -10.35
CA ARG A 153 -17.43 5.77 -9.92
C ARG A 153 -17.91 4.45 -10.51
N ARG A 154 -19.23 4.19 -10.49
CA ARG A 154 -19.81 2.97 -11.07
C ARG A 154 -19.61 2.89 -12.58
N LEU A 155 -19.88 3.97 -13.29
CA LEU A 155 -19.71 4.02 -14.74
C LEU A 155 -18.26 3.89 -15.16
N TYR A 156 -17.37 4.55 -14.44
CA TYR A 156 -15.92 4.45 -14.67
C TYR A 156 -15.44 3.02 -14.46
N PHE A 157 -15.80 2.41 -13.32
CA PHE A 157 -15.44 1.02 -13.02
C PHE A 157 -15.97 0.03 -14.06
N ALA A 158 -17.25 0.20 -14.46
CA ALA A 158 -17.86 -0.66 -15.49
C ALA A 158 -17.13 -0.59 -16.84
N ARG A 159 -16.57 0.59 -17.17
CA ARG A 159 -15.87 0.81 -18.44
C ARG A 159 -14.38 0.42 -18.38
N HIS A 160 -13.72 0.69 -17.29
CA HIS A 160 -12.25 0.59 -17.19
C HIS A 160 -11.78 -0.56 -16.30
N HIS A 161 -12.66 -1.17 -15.50
CA HIS A 161 -12.36 -2.15 -14.46
C HIS A 161 -11.30 -1.69 -13.45
N GLU A 162 -11.21 -0.37 -13.28
CA GLU A 162 -10.28 0.31 -12.36
C GLU A 162 -11.03 1.30 -11.46
N SER A 163 -10.45 1.64 -10.30
CA SER A 163 -10.98 2.69 -9.46
C SER A 163 -10.86 4.05 -10.14
N TYR A 164 -11.87 4.92 -9.97
CA TYR A 164 -11.87 6.29 -10.50
C TYR A 164 -10.74 7.14 -9.91
N TYR A 165 -10.45 6.96 -8.61
CA TYR A 165 -9.30 7.50 -7.87
C TYR A 165 -8.99 6.65 -6.66
#